data_e4c0848729da634a8fdb26883d4d5edb
#
_entry.id   e4c0848729da634a8fdb26883d4d5edb
#
_cell.length_a   1.000
_cell.length_b   1.000
_cell.length_c   1.000
_cell.angle_alpha   90.00
_cell.angle_beta   90.00
_cell.angle_gamma   90.00
#
_symmetry.space_group_name_H-M   'P 1'
#
loop_
_entity.id
_entity.type
_entity.pdbx_description
1 polymer ?
#
loop_
_entity_poly.entity_id
_entity_poly.type
_entity_poly.pdbx_seq_one_letter_code
_entity_poly.pdbx_strand_id
1 'polypeptide(L)'
;SPVTNQNLLAFSPNTVTTRFYEYLYTGTTTPTAYLSVAPSTNSFTTAKGYMIRVDNNWTTTPTPFNGQFTGVPNNGSITYAVGQGYNLLGNPYASPISAYRFLITNPKVNTIYYWTHTVAAVSGAYPQNNYASYTTLGGTASAAGGAIPNDEINVGQGFFIQAAAAYTVTFENELREDAATTTQFFKSTNAVSENQEAEKHRIWLNLNDGTKSFNQILLGYTPNATDGIDNKIDGKMLDTSKTMLYNLIENNEYVIQGKGLPFSDEDVVKLGLKVAETSNFEINIRQVDGLFENQNVF
;
A
#
# COMPACT_ATOMS: atom_id res chain seq x y z
N SER A 1 -2.51 -13.80 -9.80
CA SER A 1 -3.54 -14.84 -9.52
C SER A 1 -2.96 -15.91 -8.61
N PRO A 2 -3.74 -16.40 -7.62
CA PRO A 2 -3.34 -17.50 -6.74
C PRO A 2 -3.44 -18.89 -7.40
N VAL A 3 -3.98 -18.97 -8.60
CA VAL A 3 -4.14 -20.22 -9.36
C VAL A 3 -3.58 -20.10 -10.78
N THR A 4 -3.27 -21.24 -11.38
CA THR A 4 -2.79 -21.28 -12.76
C THR A 4 -3.95 -21.21 -13.77
N ASN A 5 -3.69 -20.61 -14.93
CA ASN A 5 -4.51 -20.65 -16.13
C ASN A 5 -5.98 -20.18 -16.04
N GLN A 6 -6.33 -19.42 -15.01
CA GLN A 6 -7.68 -18.84 -14.98
C GLN A 6 -7.79 -17.67 -15.95
N ASN A 7 -8.81 -17.70 -16.79
CA ASN A 7 -9.18 -16.61 -17.68
C ASN A 7 -9.67 -15.39 -16.89
N LEU A 8 -9.29 -14.17 -17.33
CA LEU A 8 -9.67 -12.93 -16.65
C LEU A 8 -11.18 -12.73 -16.61
N LEU A 9 -11.89 -13.04 -17.71
CA LEU A 9 -13.35 -12.90 -17.77
C LEU A 9 -14.06 -13.86 -16.82
N ALA A 10 -13.52 -15.08 -16.62
CA ALA A 10 -14.10 -16.05 -15.70
C ALA A 10 -14.09 -15.60 -14.24
N PHE A 11 -13.18 -14.69 -13.85
CA PHE A 11 -13.15 -14.10 -12.52
C PHE A 11 -14.27 -13.09 -12.30
N SER A 12 -14.65 -12.33 -13.33
CA SER A 12 -15.72 -11.33 -13.27
C SER A 12 -16.53 -11.31 -14.59
N PRO A 13 -17.41 -12.30 -14.79
CA PRO A 13 -18.04 -12.56 -16.08
C PRO A 13 -19.02 -11.48 -16.53
N ASN A 14 -19.55 -10.70 -15.60
CA ASN A 14 -20.50 -9.62 -15.89
C ASN A 14 -19.83 -8.24 -16.03
N THR A 15 -18.51 -8.15 -15.87
CA THR A 15 -17.77 -6.92 -16.11
C THR A 15 -17.65 -6.67 -17.62
N VAL A 16 -17.91 -5.45 -18.05
CA VAL A 16 -17.68 -5.04 -19.46
C VAL A 16 -16.24 -5.35 -19.86
N THR A 17 -16.06 -6.01 -20.99
CA THR A 17 -14.76 -6.53 -21.45
C THR A 17 -13.69 -5.45 -21.64
N THR A 18 -14.09 -4.19 -21.83
CA THR A 18 -13.16 -3.04 -21.91
C THR A 18 -12.73 -2.49 -20.53
N ARG A 19 -13.15 -3.11 -19.44
CA ARG A 19 -12.87 -2.66 -18.06
C ARG A 19 -11.94 -3.59 -17.29
N PHE A 20 -11.11 -4.32 -17.99
CA PHE A 20 -9.98 -5.10 -17.48
C PHE A 20 -8.69 -4.41 -17.90
N TYR A 21 -7.82 -4.13 -16.93
CA TYR A 21 -6.60 -3.38 -17.16
C TYR A 21 -5.40 -4.08 -16.54
N GLU A 22 -4.30 -4.01 -17.25
CA GLU A 22 -2.98 -4.27 -16.72
C GLU A 22 -2.21 -2.95 -16.50
N TYR A 23 -1.26 -2.95 -15.62
CA TYR A 23 -0.35 -1.82 -15.43
C TYR A 23 0.93 -2.07 -16.19
N LEU A 24 1.25 -1.20 -17.14
CA LEU A 24 2.50 -1.27 -17.88
C LEU A 24 3.51 -0.30 -17.27
N TYR A 25 4.62 -0.86 -16.82
CA TYR A 25 5.78 -0.05 -16.48
C TYR A 25 6.39 0.55 -17.76
N THR A 26 6.47 1.87 -17.84
CA THR A 26 6.97 2.58 -19.04
C THR A 26 8.40 3.08 -18.90
N GLY A 27 9.02 2.94 -17.72
CA GLY A 27 10.36 3.50 -17.45
C GLY A 27 10.41 5.02 -17.36
N THR A 28 9.26 5.68 -17.45
CA THR A 28 9.13 7.13 -17.36
C THR A 28 8.36 7.52 -16.11
N THR A 29 8.52 8.76 -15.65
CA THR A 29 7.77 9.34 -14.54
C THR A 29 6.30 9.64 -14.91
N THR A 30 5.89 9.39 -16.13
CA THR A 30 4.54 9.64 -16.61
C THR A 30 3.65 8.43 -16.27
N PRO A 31 2.61 8.58 -15.45
CA PRO A 31 1.75 7.49 -15.00
C PRO A 31 0.69 7.14 -16.07
N THR A 32 1.10 6.71 -17.23
CA THR A 32 0.17 6.34 -18.32
C THR A 32 0.02 4.84 -18.41
N ALA A 33 -0.31 4.21 -17.32
CA ALA A 33 0.12 2.85 -17.35
C ALA A 33 -0.98 1.81 -17.29
N TYR A 34 -2.24 2.20 -17.23
CA TYR A 34 -3.34 1.24 -17.34
C TYR A 34 -3.71 1.00 -18.80
N LEU A 35 -3.37 -0.19 -19.30
CA LEU A 35 -3.76 -0.64 -20.64
C LEU A 35 -4.91 -1.62 -20.54
N SER A 36 -5.92 -1.46 -21.39
CA SER A 36 -7.01 -2.42 -21.49
C SER A 36 -6.49 -3.75 -22.01
N VAL A 37 -6.88 -4.84 -21.37
CA VAL A 37 -6.54 -6.21 -21.75
C VAL A 37 -7.81 -6.96 -22.12
N ALA A 38 -7.77 -7.75 -23.23
CA ALA A 38 -8.90 -8.55 -23.68
C ALA A 38 -9.13 -9.74 -22.70
N PRO A 39 -10.19 -9.71 -21.86
CA PRO A 39 -10.31 -10.68 -20.77
C PRO A 39 -10.75 -12.07 -21.20
N SER A 40 -11.36 -12.20 -22.41
CA SER A 40 -11.82 -13.48 -22.94
C SER A 40 -10.70 -14.36 -23.50
N THR A 41 -9.60 -13.75 -23.92
CA THR A 41 -8.46 -14.45 -24.54
C THR A 41 -7.22 -14.47 -23.65
N ASN A 42 -7.21 -13.69 -22.56
CA ASN A 42 -6.07 -13.63 -21.67
C ASN A 42 -6.41 -14.25 -20.30
N SER A 43 -5.48 -15.01 -19.78
CA SER A 43 -5.49 -15.53 -18.42
C SER A 43 -4.68 -14.62 -17.50
N PHE A 44 -4.90 -14.74 -16.20
CA PHE A 44 -4.06 -14.09 -15.21
C PHE A 44 -2.62 -14.57 -15.35
N THR A 45 -1.70 -13.65 -15.46
CA THR A 45 -0.27 -13.93 -15.29
C THR A 45 0.04 -14.02 -13.80
N THR A 46 0.72 -15.08 -13.37
CA THR A 46 1.11 -15.28 -11.97
C THR A 46 1.95 -14.11 -11.46
N ALA A 47 1.69 -13.65 -10.25
CA ALA A 47 2.32 -12.50 -9.59
C ALA A 47 2.04 -11.12 -10.22
N LYS A 48 1.45 -11.03 -11.41
CA LYS A 48 1.03 -9.77 -12.04
C LYS A 48 -0.27 -9.28 -11.42
N GLY A 49 -0.35 -8.00 -11.10
CA GLY A 49 -1.58 -7.34 -10.67
C GLY A 49 -2.42 -6.82 -11.84
N TYR A 50 -3.72 -6.77 -11.61
CA TYR A 50 -4.70 -6.27 -12.58
C TYR A 50 -5.68 -5.33 -11.89
N MET A 51 -6.18 -4.34 -12.61
CA MET A 51 -7.33 -3.56 -12.19
C MET A 51 -8.56 -4.05 -12.96
N ILE A 52 -9.55 -4.54 -12.24
CA ILE A 52 -10.80 -5.03 -12.80
C ILE A 52 -11.94 -4.22 -12.18
N ARG A 53 -12.74 -3.57 -13.03
CA ARG A 53 -13.93 -2.88 -12.54
C ARG A 53 -15.00 -3.92 -12.22
N VAL A 54 -15.77 -3.68 -11.16
CA VAL A 54 -16.92 -4.53 -10.81
C VAL A 54 -17.97 -4.57 -11.93
N ASP A 55 -18.89 -5.54 -11.84
CA ASP A 55 -20.06 -5.72 -12.70
C ASP A 55 -20.75 -4.36 -13.01
N ASN A 56 -21.20 -4.18 -14.24
CA ASN A 56 -21.93 -2.98 -14.64
C ASN A 56 -23.24 -2.75 -13.90
N ASN A 57 -23.85 -3.83 -13.43
CA ASN A 57 -25.10 -3.77 -12.67
C ASN A 57 -24.83 -3.71 -11.14
N TRP A 58 -23.57 -3.44 -10.74
CA TRP A 58 -23.23 -3.37 -9.32
C TRP A 58 -23.99 -2.23 -8.65
N THR A 59 -24.54 -2.53 -7.49
CA THR A 59 -25.27 -1.54 -6.67
C THR A 59 -24.37 -0.39 -6.23
N THR A 60 -24.97 0.79 -6.02
CA THR A 60 -24.30 1.94 -5.39
C THR A 60 -24.12 1.78 -3.88
N THR A 61 -24.82 0.81 -3.29
CA THR A 61 -24.64 0.44 -1.87
C THR A 61 -23.38 -0.41 -1.74
N PRO A 62 -22.47 -0.12 -0.83
CA PRO A 62 -21.28 -0.95 -0.61
C PRO A 62 -21.67 -2.41 -0.33
N THR A 63 -21.24 -3.31 -1.21
CA THR A 63 -21.56 -4.73 -1.17
C THR A 63 -20.31 -5.53 -1.48
N PRO A 64 -20.01 -6.63 -0.75
CA PRO A 64 -18.87 -7.47 -1.06
C PRO A 64 -18.95 -8.07 -2.46
N PHE A 65 -17.84 -7.98 -3.20
CA PHE A 65 -17.67 -8.72 -4.45
C PHE A 65 -17.07 -10.10 -4.15
N ASN A 66 -17.76 -11.16 -4.52
CA ASN A 66 -17.30 -12.53 -4.33
C ASN A 66 -16.55 -13.02 -5.57
N GLY A 67 -15.32 -12.57 -5.74
CA GLY A 67 -14.43 -13.08 -6.79
C GLY A 67 -13.97 -14.50 -6.46
N GLN A 68 -14.01 -15.40 -7.45
CA GLN A 68 -13.57 -16.78 -7.30
C GLN A 68 -12.36 -17.08 -8.17
N PHE A 69 -11.35 -17.66 -7.55
CA PHE A 69 -10.21 -18.23 -8.26
C PHE A 69 -10.41 -19.74 -8.39
N THR A 70 -10.46 -20.23 -9.64
CA THR A 70 -10.65 -21.65 -9.96
C THR A 70 -9.48 -22.15 -10.78
N GLY A 71 -8.78 -23.15 -10.29
CA GLY A 71 -7.59 -23.72 -10.93
C GLY A 71 -6.71 -24.46 -9.92
N VAL A 72 -5.51 -24.83 -10.35
CA VAL A 72 -4.51 -25.43 -9.45
C VAL A 72 -3.83 -24.31 -8.66
N PRO A 73 -3.84 -24.37 -7.32
CA PRO A 73 -3.15 -23.38 -6.49
C PRO A 73 -1.64 -23.35 -6.78
N ASN A 74 -1.10 -22.15 -6.88
CA ASN A 74 0.34 -21.99 -7.05
C ASN A 74 1.07 -22.36 -5.75
N ASN A 75 2.27 -22.94 -5.91
CA ASN A 75 3.14 -23.37 -4.82
C ASN A 75 4.61 -23.26 -5.23
N GLY A 76 5.51 -23.23 -4.25
CA GLY A 76 6.95 -23.11 -4.47
C GLY A 76 7.38 -21.67 -4.75
N SER A 77 8.64 -21.49 -5.13
CA SER A 77 9.21 -20.19 -5.48
C SER A 77 8.62 -19.67 -6.79
N ILE A 78 8.15 -18.41 -6.78
CA ILE A 78 7.58 -17.73 -7.94
C ILE A 78 8.31 -16.42 -8.15
N THR A 79 8.77 -16.18 -9.37
CA THR A 79 9.51 -14.99 -9.73
C THR A 79 8.75 -14.14 -10.73
N TYR A 80 8.92 -12.79 -10.64
CA TYR A 80 8.34 -11.85 -11.59
C TYR A 80 9.28 -10.67 -11.83
N ALA A 81 9.55 -10.37 -13.11
CA ALA A 81 10.40 -9.25 -13.50
C ALA A 81 9.67 -7.92 -13.33
N VAL A 82 10.29 -6.95 -12.65
CA VAL A 82 9.80 -5.58 -12.44
C VAL A 82 10.78 -4.56 -12.99
N GLY A 83 10.27 -3.44 -13.46
CA GLY A 83 11.10 -2.29 -13.86
C GLY A 83 11.41 -1.36 -12.69
N GLN A 84 12.34 -0.43 -12.89
CA GLN A 84 12.59 0.64 -11.92
C GLN A 84 11.37 1.56 -11.78
N GLY A 85 10.92 1.83 -10.56
CA GLY A 85 9.75 2.64 -10.27
C GLY A 85 8.55 1.82 -9.85
N TYR A 86 7.36 2.24 -10.25
CA TYR A 86 6.11 1.62 -9.79
C TYR A 86 5.71 0.42 -10.65
N ASN A 87 5.39 -0.70 -10.00
CA ASN A 87 4.91 -1.91 -10.62
C ASN A 87 3.70 -2.45 -9.88
N LEU A 88 2.70 -2.95 -10.59
CA LEU A 88 1.51 -3.55 -10.00
C LEU A 88 1.67 -5.08 -9.94
N LEU A 89 1.72 -5.60 -8.73
CA LEU A 89 1.82 -7.02 -8.44
C LEU A 89 0.52 -7.57 -7.86
N GLY A 90 0.43 -8.88 -7.73
CA GLY A 90 -0.65 -9.56 -7.05
C GLY A 90 -0.11 -10.77 -6.29
N ASN A 91 -0.65 -11.02 -5.10
CA ASN A 91 -0.31 -12.19 -4.31
C ASN A 91 -0.52 -13.47 -5.16
N PRO A 92 0.56 -14.26 -5.41
CA PRO A 92 0.47 -15.42 -6.26
C PRO A 92 -0.05 -16.68 -5.57
N TYR A 93 -0.25 -16.65 -4.24
CA TYR A 93 -0.63 -17.82 -3.47
C TYR A 93 -2.11 -17.81 -3.05
N ALA A 94 -2.65 -19.00 -2.79
CA ALA A 94 -3.98 -19.19 -2.22
C ALA A 94 -4.01 -19.06 -0.68
N SER A 95 -3.10 -18.29 -0.12
CA SER A 95 -3.00 -17.90 1.28
C SER A 95 -2.58 -16.43 1.37
N PRO A 96 -2.84 -15.72 2.45
CA PRO A 96 -2.18 -14.46 2.74
C PRO A 96 -0.67 -14.61 2.75
N ILE A 97 0.05 -13.51 2.53
CA ILE A 97 1.51 -13.44 2.65
C ILE A 97 1.90 -12.23 3.51
N SER A 98 3.02 -12.35 4.23
CA SER A 98 3.61 -11.26 5.00
C SER A 98 4.19 -10.18 4.08
N ALA A 99 3.71 -8.96 4.22
CA ALA A 99 4.24 -7.78 3.53
C ALA A 99 5.65 -7.44 4.03
N TYR A 100 5.90 -7.59 5.33
CA TYR A 100 7.21 -7.40 5.95
C TYR A 100 8.25 -8.37 5.37
N ARG A 101 7.95 -9.68 5.41
CA ARG A 101 8.85 -10.69 4.83
C ARG A 101 9.04 -10.51 3.33
N PHE A 102 7.99 -10.11 2.60
CA PHE A 102 8.13 -9.78 1.17
C PHE A 102 9.13 -8.65 0.95
N LEU A 103 9.09 -7.56 1.74
CA LEU A 103 10.07 -6.47 1.67
C LEU A 103 11.48 -6.95 2.02
N ILE A 104 11.64 -7.78 3.06
CA ILE A 104 12.95 -8.29 3.46
C ILE A 104 13.56 -9.20 2.37
N THR A 105 12.74 -10.09 1.79
CA THR A 105 13.18 -11.02 0.73
C THR A 105 13.54 -10.27 -0.57
N ASN A 106 12.95 -9.09 -0.82
CA ASN A 106 13.12 -8.34 -2.05
C ASN A 106 13.92 -7.03 -1.85
N PRO A 107 15.27 -7.07 -1.89
CA PRO A 107 16.11 -5.93 -1.48
C PRO A 107 16.00 -4.67 -2.34
N LYS A 108 15.38 -4.75 -3.51
CA LYS A 108 15.15 -3.59 -4.39
C LYS A 108 13.74 -3.03 -4.29
N VAL A 109 12.88 -3.60 -3.43
CA VAL A 109 11.54 -3.10 -3.15
C VAL A 109 11.58 -2.27 -1.88
N ASN A 110 11.14 -1.02 -1.94
CA ASN A 110 11.22 -0.07 -0.82
C ASN A 110 9.88 0.08 -0.09
N THR A 111 8.79 0.20 -0.83
CA THR A 111 7.47 0.51 -0.30
C THR A 111 6.41 -0.30 -1.02
N ILE A 112 5.40 -0.74 -0.28
CA ILE A 112 4.17 -1.35 -0.81
C ILE A 112 3.05 -0.32 -0.71
N TYR A 113 2.19 -0.24 -1.74
CA TYR A 113 1.04 0.63 -1.75
C TYR A 113 -0.22 -0.15 -2.09
N TYR A 114 -1.28 0.12 -1.31
CA TYR A 114 -2.60 -0.47 -1.49
C TYR A 114 -3.56 0.61 -1.96
N TRP A 115 -4.21 0.39 -3.10
CA TRP A 115 -5.25 1.29 -3.55
C TRP A 115 -6.53 1.04 -2.75
N THR A 116 -7.03 2.07 -2.09
CA THR A 116 -8.26 2.03 -1.32
C THR A 116 -8.92 3.40 -1.34
N HIS A 117 -10.25 3.44 -1.32
CA HIS A 117 -10.98 4.70 -1.21
C HIS A 117 -12.23 4.53 -0.36
N THR A 118 -12.58 5.57 0.38
CA THR A 118 -13.79 5.65 1.20
C THR A 118 -14.73 6.74 0.71
N VAL A 119 -14.28 7.57 -0.25
CA VAL A 119 -15.04 8.65 -0.84
C VAL A 119 -15.22 8.40 -2.33
N ALA A 120 -16.46 8.54 -2.81
CA ALA A 120 -16.78 8.36 -4.23
C ALA A 120 -16.04 9.36 -5.12
N ALA A 121 -15.77 8.96 -6.36
CA ALA A 121 -15.22 9.86 -7.36
C ALA A 121 -16.21 10.99 -7.69
N VAL A 122 -15.71 12.22 -7.81
CA VAL A 122 -16.46 13.38 -8.26
C VAL A 122 -16.03 13.73 -9.67
N SER A 123 -16.96 13.76 -10.61
CA SER A 123 -16.67 14.00 -12.04
C SER A 123 -15.57 13.08 -12.62
N GLY A 124 -15.53 11.84 -12.15
CA GLY A 124 -14.56 10.82 -12.61
C GLY A 124 -13.17 10.92 -11.96
N ALA A 125 -12.95 11.86 -11.05
CA ALA A 125 -11.71 12.00 -10.30
C ALA A 125 -11.93 11.75 -8.81
N TYR A 126 -10.97 11.11 -8.15
CA TYR A 126 -10.97 10.95 -6.69
C TYR A 126 -10.39 12.21 -6.04
N PRO A 127 -11.09 12.85 -5.08
CA PRO A 127 -10.68 14.13 -4.51
C PRO A 127 -9.52 14.01 -3.52
N GLN A 128 -9.22 12.81 -3.05
CA GLN A 128 -8.24 12.56 -1.98
C GLN A 128 -7.19 11.54 -2.42
N ASN A 129 -6.10 11.44 -1.65
CA ASN A 129 -5.13 10.35 -1.81
C ASN A 129 -5.79 9.01 -1.47
N ASN A 130 -5.68 8.04 -2.36
CA ASN A 130 -6.30 6.72 -2.23
C ASN A 130 -5.26 5.60 -2.04
N TYR A 131 -4.03 5.93 -1.74
CA TYR A 131 -2.99 4.94 -1.51
C TYR A 131 -2.60 4.89 -0.03
N ALA A 132 -2.87 3.75 0.59
CA ALA A 132 -2.28 3.39 1.86
C ALA A 132 -0.89 2.81 1.60
N SER A 133 0.08 3.11 2.45
CA SER A 133 1.48 2.71 2.26
C SER A 133 1.94 1.80 3.37
N TYR A 134 2.89 0.92 3.07
CA TYR A 134 3.50 0.01 4.04
C TYR A 134 5.00 -0.13 3.79
N THR A 135 5.77 -0.08 4.88
CA THR A 135 7.22 -0.34 4.93
C THR A 135 7.55 -1.26 6.11
N THR A 136 8.81 -1.59 6.33
CA THR A 136 9.21 -2.38 7.50
C THR A 136 9.02 -1.63 8.83
N LEU A 137 8.86 -0.30 8.80
CA LEU A 137 8.52 0.50 9.98
C LEU A 137 7.04 0.36 10.36
N GLY A 138 6.16 0.14 9.38
CA GLY A 138 4.72 0.00 9.56
C GLY A 138 3.93 0.60 8.40
N GLY A 139 2.62 0.76 8.59
CA GLY A 139 1.71 1.27 7.58
C GLY A 139 1.18 2.67 7.87
N THR A 140 0.72 3.36 6.82
CA THR A 140 -0.10 4.59 6.90
C THR A 140 -1.40 4.39 6.14
N ALA A 141 -2.49 4.91 6.69
CA ALA A 141 -3.77 4.93 5.99
C ALA A 141 -3.72 5.87 4.77
N SER A 142 -4.57 5.58 3.78
CA SER A 142 -4.91 6.58 2.78
C SER A 142 -5.69 7.74 3.40
N ALA A 143 -5.96 8.79 2.65
CA ALA A 143 -6.87 9.84 3.08
C ALA A 143 -8.26 9.28 3.46
N ALA A 144 -9.04 10.05 4.19
CA ALA A 144 -10.43 9.78 4.53
C ALA A 144 -10.67 8.66 5.58
N GLY A 145 -9.75 8.47 6.50
CA GLY A 145 -9.97 7.57 7.64
C GLY A 145 -9.97 6.08 7.28
N GLY A 146 -9.31 5.73 6.18
CA GLY A 146 -9.08 4.34 5.79
C GLY A 146 -8.32 3.56 6.87
N ALA A 147 -8.34 2.24 6.78
CA ALA A 147 -7.56 1.38 7.65
C ALA A 147 -6.05 1.54 7.39
N ILE A 148 -5.26 1.40 8.44
CA ILE A 148 -3.80 1.33 8.33
C ILE A 148 -3.44 -0.09 7.84
N PRO A 149 -2.64 -0.24 6.78
CA PRO A 149 -2.17 -1.56 6.37
C PRO A 149 -1.40 -2.26 7.48
N ASN A 150 -1.71 -3.52 7.63
CA ASN A 150 -0.97 -4.44 8.49
C ASN A 150 0.07 -5.23 7.66
N ASP A 151 0.73 -6.20 8.31
CA ASP A 151 1.71 -7.08 7.67
C ASP A 151 1.07 -8.13 6.72
N GLU A 152 -0.09 -7.87 6.15
CA GLU A 152 -0.82 -8.89 5.42
C GLU A 152 -1.20 -8.46 4.00
N ILE A 153 -0.79 -9.25 3.00
CA ILE A 153 -1.26 -9.14 1.63
C ILE A 153 -2.20 -10.31 1.37
N ASN A 154 -3.48 -10.03 1.26
CA ASN A 154 -4.52 -11.04 1.15
C ASN A 154 -4.50 -11.83 -0.16
N VAL A 155 -5.22 -12.95 -0.16
CA VAL A 155 -5.45 -13.75 -1.38
C VAL A 155 -6.11 -12.90 -2.45
N GLY A 156 -5.53 -12.91 -3.66
CA GLY A 156 -6.05 -12.15 -4.80
C GLY A 156 -5.87 -10.64 -4.70
N GLN A 157 -5.23 -10.14 -3.65
CA GLN A 157 -4.97 -8.71 -3.50
C GLN A 157 -3.88 -8.23 -4.46
N GLY A 158 -4.21 -7.18 -5.23
CA GLY A 158 -3.24 -6.41 -5.99
C GLY A 158 -2.61 -5.32 -5.12
N PHE A 159 -1.33 -5.06 -5.34
CA PHE A 159 -0.58 -4.02 -4.65
C PHE A 159 0.51 -3.44 -5.55
N PHE A 160 0.78 -2.14 -5.38
CA PHE A 160 1.93 -1.52 -6.02
C PHE A 160 3.17 -1.69 -5.19
N ILE A 161 4.30 -1.76 -5.87
CA ILE A 161 5.62 -1.62 -5.26
C ILE A 161 6.38 -0.48 -5.92
N GLN A 162 7.28 0.15 -5.15
CA GLN A 162 8.33 0.98 -5.70
C GLN A 162 9.63 0.17 -5.73
N ALA A 163 10.15 -0.09 -6.92
CA ALA A 163 11.42 -0.75 -7.13
C ALA A 163 12.53 0.27 -7.38
N ALA A 164 13.64 0.19 -6.64
CA ALA A 164 14.79 1.08 -6.78
C ALA A 164 15.53 0.91 -8.11
N ALA A 165 15.45 -0.28 -8.71
CA ALA A 165 16.02 -0.62 -10.01
C ALA A 165 15.20 -1.73 -10.66
N ALA A 166 15.44 -1.99 -11.96
CA ALA A 166 14.94 -3.19 -12.61
C ALA A 166 15.45 -4.45 -11.86
N TYR A 167 14.53 -5.36 -11.56
CA TYR A 167 14.78 -6.44 -10.63
C TYR A 167 13.82 -7.62 -10.89
N THR A 168 14.17 -8.80 -10.41
CA THR A 168 13.25 -9.94 -10.38
C THR A 168 12.78 -10.14 -8.94
N VAL A 169 11.53 -9.79 -8.66
CA VAL A 169 10.94 -10.06 -7.34
C VAL A 169 10.68 -11.55 -7.18
N THR A 170 10.85 -12.02 -5.95
CA THR A 170 10.68 -13.43 -5.59
C THR A 170 9.61 -13.56 -4.52
N PHE A 171 8.69 -14.47 -4.73
CA PHE A 171 7.73 -14.95 -3.74
C PHE A 171 8.12 -16.37 -3.35
N GLU A 172 8.33 -16.57 -2.06
CA GLU A 172 8.70 -17.88 -1.48
C GLU A 172 7.56 -18.41 -0.61
N ASN A 173 7.53 -19.72 -0.38
CA ASN A 173 6.50 -20.32 0.49
C ASN A 173 6.56 -19.79 1.93
N GLU A 174 7.73 -19.37 2.39
CA GLU A 174 7.97 -18.80 3.71
C GLU A 174 7.26 -17.44 3.92
N LEU A 175 6.83 -16.79 2.85
CA LEU A 175 6.01 -15.58 2.93
C LEU A 175 4.57 -15.87 3.33
N ARG A 176 4.11 -17.11 3.20
CA ARG A 176 2.70 -17.49 3.40
C ARG A 176 2.36 -17.48 4.88
N GLU A 177 1.16 -16.95 5.16
CA GLU A 177 0.59 -16.85 6.49
C GLU A 177 -0.62 -17.78 6.65
N ASP A 178 -0.93 -18.13 7.90
CA ASP A 178 -2.15 -18.85 8.22
C ASP A 178 -3.35 -17.88 8.22
N ALA A 179 -4.31 -18.11 7.34
CA ALA A 179 -5.52 -17.30 7.24
C ALA A 179 -6.41 -17.35 8.51
N ALA A 180 -6.21 -18.30 9.40
CA ALA A 180 -7.02 -18.45 10.62
C ALA A 180 -6.68 -17.42 11.71
N THR A 181 -5.50 -16.79 11.65
CA THR A 181 -5.01 -15.86 12.68
C THR A 181 -4.99 -14.40 12.23
N THR A 182 -5.43 -14.11 11.00
CA THR A 182 -5.18 -12.84 10.35
C THR A 182 -6.40 -11.93 10.35
N THR A 183 -6.18 -10.66 10.69
CA THR A 183 -7.12 -9.56 10.49
C THR A 183 -6.86 -8.91 9.14
N GLN A 184 -7.80 -9.05 8.25
CA GLN A 184 -7.66 -8.57 6.87
C GLN A 184 -7.74 -7.04 6.80
N PHE A 185 -6.77 -6.41 6.15
CA PHE A 185 -6.72 -4.95 5.94
C PHE A 185 -8.05 -4.33 5.48
N PHE A 186 -8.78 -5.00 4.58
CA PHE A 186 -10.08 -4.50 4.08
C PHE A 186 -11.29 -4.89 4.94
N LYS A 187 -11.11 -5.64 6.01
CA LYS A 187 -12.23 -6.15 6.84
C LYS A 187 -12.10 -5.85 8.33
N SER A 188 -10.94 -5.37 8.81
CA SER A 188 -10.69 -5.23 10.24
C SER A 188 -10.64 -3.78 10.69
N THR A 189 -11.26 -3.55 11.85
CA THR A 189 -11.13 -2.32 12.63
C THR A 189 -10.15 -2.46 13.79
N ASN A 190 -9.50 -3.60 13.97
CA ASN A 190 -8.64 -3.89 15.11
C ASN A 190 -7.18 -4.06 14.71
N ALA A 191 -6.31 -3.49 15.53
CA ALA A 191 -4.86 -3.61 15.41
C ALA A 191 -4.39 -5.06 15.55
N VAL A 192 -3.41 -5.44 14.79
CA VAL A 192 -2.82 -6.77 14.73
C VAL A 192 -1.49 -6.80 15.44
N SER A 193 -1.17 -7.91 16.06
CA SER A 193 0.16 -8.17 16.58
C SER A 193 1.15 -8.27 15.41
N GLU A 194 2.00 -7.27 15.28
CA GLU A 194 3.18 -7.37 14.43
C GLU A 194 4.14 -8.41 15.04
N ASN A 195 4.68 -9.30 14.22
CA ASN A 195 5.81 -10.12 14.62
C ASN A 195 6.93 -9.18 15.07
N GLN A 196 7.32 -9.26 16.33
CA GLN A 196 8.33 -8.40 16.95
C GLN A 196 9.71 -8.77 16.40
N GLU A 197 10.19 -8.04 15.42
CA GLU A 197 11.57 -8.25 14.96
C GLU A 197 12.50 -7.04 15.23
N ALA A 198 11.97 -5.87 15.50
CA ALA A 198 12.75 -4.69 15.87
C ALA A 198 11.97 -3.80 16.84
N GLU A 199 12.68 -3.16 17.76
CA GLU A 199 12.14 -2.09 18.59
C GLU A 199 11.64 -0.96 17.72
N LYS A 200 10.39 -0.51 17.95
CA LYS A 200 9.75 0.58 17.20
C LYS A 200 9.01 1.49 18.14
N HIS A 201 9.17 2.78 17.94
CA HIS A 201 8.44 3.82 18.65
C HIS A 201 7.85 4.76 17.62
N ARG A 202 6.51 4.81 17.49
CA ARG A 202 5.86 5.40 16.33
C ARG A 202 4.79 6.41 16.72
N ILE A 203 4.62 7.41 15.85
CA ILE A 203 3.56 8.41 15.92
C ILE A 203 2.92 8.57 14.54
N TRP A 204 1.59 8.49 14.49
CA TRP A 204 0.81 8.73 13.28
C TRP A 204 0.11 10.08 13.36
N LEU A 205 0.33 10.91 12.37
CA LEU A 205 -0.25 12.24 12.25
C LEU A 205 -1.22 12.27 11.07
N ASN A 206 -2.44 12.77 11.32
CA ASN A 206 -3.43 13.03 10.28
C ASN A 206 -3.47 14.51 9.93
N LEU A 207 -3.63 14.82 8.65
CA LEU A 207 -4.02 16.14 8.17
C LEU A 207 -5.53 16.16 7.93
N ASN A 208 -6.24 17.09 8.57
CA ASN A 208 -7.70 17.25 8.48
C ASN A 208 -8.07 18.72 8.28
N ASP A 209 -9.37 18.99 7.99
CA ASP A 209 -9.96 20.34 8.00
C ASP A 209 -11.25 20.43 8.82
N GLY A 210 -11.45 19.46 9.73
CA GLY A 210 -12.67 19.35 10.53
C GLY A 210 -13.84 18.66 9.81
N THR A 211 -13.79 18.52 8.48
CA THR A 211 -14.82 17.85 7.67
C THR A 211 -14.31 16.61 6.95
N LYS A 212 -13.07 16.62 6.53
CA LYS A 212 -12.42 15.52 5.81
C LYS A 212 -10.97 15.34 6.25
N SER A 213 -10.47 14.14 6.10
CA SER A 213 -9.06 13.80 6.25
C SER A 213 -8.38 13.80 4.88
N PHE A 214 -7.22 14.43 4.75
CA PHE A 214 -6.47 14.51 3.51
C PHE A 214 -5.48 13.35 3.36
N ASN A 215 -4.67 13.11 4.38
CA ASN A 215 -3.78 11.96 4.46
C ASN A 215 -3.26 11.73 5.87
N GLN A 216 -2.55 10.62 6.04
CA GLN A 216 -1.83 10.24 7.25
C GLN A 216 -0.34 10.10 6.92
N ILE A 217 0.51 10.48 7.85
CA ILE A 217 1.95 10.18 7.84
C ILE A 217 2.34 9.39 9.09
N LEU A 218 3.45 8.67 8.98
CA LEU A 218 4.10 7.94 10.08
C LEU A 218 5.52 8.47 10.27
N LEU A 219 5.85 8.79 11.50
CA LEU A 219 7.21 8.95 11.98
C LEU A 219 7.50 7.86 13.01
N GLY A 220 8.68 7.24 12.94
CA GLY A 220 9.05 6.25 13.94
C GLY A 220 10.54 6.17 14.16
N TYR A 221 10.92 5.76 15.38
CA TYR A 221 12.29 5.48 15.77
C TYR A 221 12.49 3.99 15.84
N THR A 222 13.55 3.50 15.21
CA THR A 222 13.87 2.07 15.17
C THR A 222 15.39 1.87 15.02
N PRO A 223 15.95 0.75 15.54
CA PRO A 223 17.33 0.40 15.24
C PRO A 223 17.55 0.30 13.72
N ASN A 224 18.72 0.67 13.26
CA ASN A 224 19.12 0.64 11.84
C ASN A 224 18.48 1.69 10.92
N ALA A 225 17.68 2.61 11.43
CA ALA A 225 17.32 3.82 10.71
C ALA A 225 18.37 4.92 10.92
N THR A 226 18.36 5.92 10.05
CA THR A 226 19.24 7.09 10.08
C THR A 226 18.42 8.38 9.96
N ASP A 227 19.09 9.54 9.92
CA ASP A 227 18.42 10.81 9.58
C ASP A 227 18.28 11.03 8.06
N GLY A 228 18.92 10.21 7.26
CA GLY A 228 18.85 10.22 5.79
C GLY A 228 17.73 9.30 5.26
N ILE A 229 17.85 8.94 3.98
CA ILE A 229 16.90 8.04 3.32
C ILE A 229 17.28 6.58 3.57
N ASP A 230 16.40 5.85 4.25
CA ASP A 230 16.58 4.44 4.56
C ASP A 230 15.62 3.58 3.74
N ASN A 231 16.18 2.80 2.81
CA ASN A 231 15.40 1.87 2.00
C ASN A 231 14.61 0.89 2.86
N LYS A 232 13.37 0.62 2.50
CA LYS A 232 12.40 -0.24 3.20
C LYS A 232 11.85 0.30 4.53
N ILE A 233 12.50 1.27 5.15
CA ILE A 233 12.05 1.96 6.36
C ILE A 233 11.23 3.18 5.96
N ASP A 234 11.77 4.00 5.05
CA ASP A 234 11.11 5.19 4.56
C ASP A 234 10.20 4.90 3.38
N GLY A 235 8.95 5.36 3.47
CA GLY A 235 7.93 5.19 2.44
C GLY A 235 7.74 6.47 1.64
N LYS A 236 8.14 6.47 0.37
CA LYS A 236 7.96 7.62 -0.52
C LYS A 236 6.48 7.84 -0.83
N MET A 237 6.08 9.11 -0.96
CA MET A 237 4.72 9.45 -1.35
C MET A 237 4.45 9.07 -2.80
N LEU A 238 3.33 8.38 -3.08
CA LEU A 238 3.00 7.92 -4.43
C LEU A 238 2.27 8.99 -5.24
N ASP A 239 1.29 9.69 -4.65
CA ASP A 239 0.55 10.77 -5.31
C ASP A 239 0.81 12.09 -4.60
N THR A 240 1.47 13.02 -5.29
CA THR A 240 1.86 14.34 -4.77
C THR A 240 0.99 15.48 -5.30
N SER A 241 -0.11 15.17 -6.00
CA SER A 241 -0.96 16.17 -6.67
C SER A 241 -2.04 16.79 -5.77
N LYS A 242 -2.21 16.27 -4.56
CA LYS A 242 -3.30 16.64 -3.63
C LYS A 242 -2.80 17.51 -2.48
N THR A 243 -3.74 18.06 -1.69
CA THR A 243 -3.44 18.61 -0.36
C THR A 243 -2.95 17.48 0.54
N MET A 244 -1.77 17.64 1.15
CA MET A 244 -1.15 16.61 1.95
C MET A 244 -0.08 17.11 2.90
N LEU A 245 0.03 16.43 4.03
CA LEU A 245 1.15 16.50 4.96
C LEU A 245 2.21 15.46 4.53
N TYR A 246 3.49 15.76 4.71
CA TYR A 246 4.58 14.83 4.43
C TYR A 246 5.77 15.04 5.36
N ASN A 247 6.54 13.99 5.57
CA ASN A 247 7.88 14.07 6.15
C ASN A 247 8.85 14.53 5.07
N LEU A 248 9.76 15.43 5.41
CA LEU A 248 10.76 15.99 4.50
C LEU A 248 12.13 15.38 4.79
N ILE A 249 12.59 14.46 3.94
CA ILE A 249 13.91 13.85 4.01
C ILE A 249 14.72 14.28 2.77
N GLU A 250 15.84 14.96 2.95
CA GLU A 250 16.72 15.41 1.85
C GLU A 250 15.97 16.11 0.70
N ASN A 251 14.99 16.97 1.04
CA ASN A 251 14.10 17.66 0.09
C ASN A 251 13.16 16.77 -0.73
N ASN A 252 12.93 15.53 -0.31
CA ASN A 252 11.95 14.63 -0.89
C ASN A 252 10.76 14.40 0.06
N GLU A 253 9.60 14.11 -0.51
CA GLU A 253 8.32 13.94 0.18
C GLU A 253 8.09 12.46 0.55
N TYR A 254 7.93 12.18 1.84
CA TYR A 254 7.70 10.84 2.36
C TYR A 254 6.42 10.77 3.21
N VAL A 255 5.70 9.67 3.13
CA VAL A 255 4.55 9.40 4.02
C VAL A 255 4.97 8.63 5.27
N ILE A 256 6.10 7.92 5.21
CA ILE A 256 6.70 7.18 6.33
C ILE A 256 8.15 7.59 6.44
N GLN A 257 8.59 7.95 7.63
CA GLN A 257 9.98 8.27 7.96
C GLN A 257 10.43 7.49 9.19
N GLY A 258 11.55 6.80 9.05
CA GLY A 258 12.30 6.25 10.18
C GLY A 258 13.40 7.18 10.64
N LYS A 259 13.73 7.11 11.93
CA LYS A 259 14.91 7.73 12.55
C LYS A 259 15.60 6.72 13.44
N GLY A 260 16.91 6.88 13.59
CA GLY A 260 17.73 6.00 14.43
C GLY A 260 17.45 6.15 15.91
N LEU A 261 17.60 5.07 16.65
CA LEU A 261 17.69 5.09 18.12
C LEU A 261 19.16 5.39 18.55
N PRO A 262 19.35 5.98 19.74
CA PRO A 262 18.35 6.35 20.74
C PRO A 262 17.58 7.62 20.37
N PHE A 263 16.32 7.70 20.77
CA PHE A 263 15.51 8.91 20.70
C PHE A 263 16.12 10.02 21.57
N SER A 264 16.01 11.27 21.11
CA SER A 264 16.41 12.45 21.86
C SER A 264 15.24 13.44 21.92
N ASP A 265 14.99 14.01 23.12
CA ASP A 265 13.99 15.07 23.31
C ASP A 265 14.30 16.35 22.51
N GLU A 266 15.56 16.51 22.07
CA GLU A 266 16.01 17.62 21.23
C GLU A 266 15.78 17.37 19.72
N ASP A 267 15.24 16.21 19.37
CA ASP A 267 15.06 15.83 17.98
C ASP A 267 13.97 16.69 17.28
N VAL A 268 14.30 17.19 16.12
CA VAL A 268 13.39 18.00 15.29
C VAL A 268 13.14 17.30 13.98
N VAL A 269 11.86 16.95 13.72
CA VAL A 269 11.43 16.36 12.46
C VAL A 269 10.82 17.43 11.57
N LYS A 270 11.34 17.54 10.35
CA LYS A 270 10.81 18.49 9.36
C LYS A 270 9.60 17.92 8.66
N LEU A 271 8.48 18.61 8.79
CA LEU A 271 7.26 18.32 8.05
C LEU A 271 7.04 19.38 6.96
N GLY A 272 6.35 18.98 5.90
CA GLY A 272 5.89 19.87 4.85
C GLY A 272 4.40 19.74 4.60
N LEU A 273 3.76 20.83 4.20
CA LEU A 273 2.36 20.87 3.83
C LEU A 273 2.23 21.36 2.39
N LYS A 274 1.64 20.54 1.54
CA LYS A 274 1.22 20.92 0.19
C LYS A 274 -0.27 21.26 0.23
N VAL A 275 -0.64 22.37 -0.37
CA VAL A 275 -2.01 22.88 -0.39
C VAL A 275 -2.51 22.98 -1.83
N ALA A 276 -3.50 22.19 -2.19
CA ALA A 276 -4.19 22.25 -3.49
C ALA A 276 -5.56 22.96 -3.39
N GLU A 277 -6.06 23.20 -2.19
CA GLU A 277 -7.34 23.88 -1.93
C GLU A 277 -7.25 24.72 -0.66
N THR A 278 -8.00 25.79 -0.57
CA THR A 278 -8.02 26.64 0.64
C THR A 278 -8.91 26.03 1.70
N SER A 279 -8.37 25.82 2.89
CA SER A 279 -9.10 25.32 4.06
C SER A 279 -8.38 25.70 5.35
N ASN A 280 -9.03 25.50 6.50
CA ASN A 280 -8.40 25.54 7.81
C ASN A 280 -7.87 24.13 8.13
N PHE A 281 -6.57 23.96 8.08
CA PHE A 281 -5.96 22.66 8.29
C PHE A 281 -5.63 22.43 9.76
N GLU A 282 -5.80 21.19 10.19
CA GLU A 282 -5.43 20.69 11.50
C GLU A 282 -4.53 19.46 11.36
N ILE A 283 -3.47 19.39 12.16
CA ILE A 283 -2.64 18.21 12.31
C ILE A 283 -2.98 17.56 13.65
N ASN A 284 -3.43 16.32 13.63
CA ASN A 284 -3.85 15.60 14.82
C ASN A 284 -3.02 14.32 14.99
N ILE A 285 -2.61 14.04 16.23
CA ILE A 285 -2.06 12.72 16.58
C ILE A 285 -3.20 11.72 16.50
N ARG A 286 -3.07 10.71 15.65
CA ARG A 286 -4.06 9.65 15.49
C ARG A 286 -3.79 8.45 16.40
N GLN A 287 -2.52 8.08 16.51
CA GLN A 287 -2.07 6.91 17.25
C GLN A 287 -0.61 7.10 17.62
N VAL A 288 -0.20 6.50 18.71
CA VAL A 288 1.20 6.39 19.14
C VAL A 288 1.46 4.98 19.65
N ASP A 289 2.72 4.56 19.65
CA ASP A 289 3.18 3.38 20.38
C ASP A 289 4.61 3.56 20.90
N GLY A 290 5.04 2.59 21.72
CA GLY A 290 6.35 2.57 22.33
C GLY A 290 6.57 3.77 23.26
N LEU A 291 7.71 4.45 23.14
CA LEU A 291 8.05 5.58 24.02
C LEU A 291 7.05 6.76 23.89
N PHE A 292 6.42 6.95 22.73
CA PHE A 292 5.48 8.05 22.49
C PHE A 292 4.17 7.93 23.29
N GLU A 293 3.88 6.80 23.92
CA GLU A 293 2.74 6.67 24.84
C GLU A 293 2.89 7.57 26.06
N ASN A 294 4.14 7.91 26.44
CA ASN A 294 4.47 8.69 27.62
C ASN A 294 5.30 9.94 27.29
N GLN A 295 5.55 10.23 26.02
CA GLN A 295 6.36 11.37 25.56
C GLN A 295 5.45 12.53 25.14
N ASN A 296 5.79 13.75 25.58
CA ASN A 296 5.16 14.94 25.06
C ASN A 296 5.66 15.26 23.65
N VAL A 297 4.74 15.63 22.77
CA VAL A 297 5.02 16.08 21.40
C VAL A 297 4.53 17.51 21.27
N PHE A 298 5.38 18.41 20.81
CA PHE A 298 5.12 19.84 20.73
C PHE A 298 5.15 20.32 19.28
#